data_030161fbf4563e985d7272251078ef1e
#
_entry.id   030161fbf4563e985d7272251078ef1e
#
_cell.length_a   1.000
_cell.length_b   1.000
_cell.length_c   1.000
_cell.angle_alpha   90.00
_cell.angle_beta   90.00
_cell.angle_gamma   90.00
#
_symmetry.space_group_name_H-M   'P 1'
#
loop_
_entity.id
_entity.type
_entity.pdbx_description
1 polymer ?
#
loop_
_entity_poly.entity_id
_entity_poly.type
_entity_poly.pdbx_seq_one_letter_code
_entity_poly.pdbx_strand_id
1 'polypeptide(L)'
;MRRTVWEAGLGRGEALRRAGALGAGAVLGGAVTACTTTAQTPNLDVAILNFALNLEYLEGLFYLAATGRISELNQVGGNAQIVLPPGFNGTSPVPGLTGDLLDLADEIADDEKAHVLFLRQALGSQAVSRPVIDLYNSFNAIQSGFNPFNDPVSFFVGAFVFEDVGVTAYNGAAPLITD
;
A
#
# COMPACT_ATOMS: atom_id res chain seq x y z
N MET A 1 -22.30 9.73 38.22
CA MET A 1 -20.86 9.47 37.93
C MET A 1 -20.74 8.08 37.33
N ARG A 2 -20.61 7.96 36.04
CA ARG A 2 -20.34 6.67 35.35
C ARG A 2 -18.87 6.69 34.94
N ARG A 3 -18.06 5.82 35.52
CA ARG A 3 -16.68 5.60 35.10
C ARG A 3 -16.68 4.83 33.79
N THR A 4 -15.98 5.37 32.81
CA THR A 4 -15.78 4.77 31.48
C THR A 4 -14.76 3.63 31.55
N VAL A 5 -15.05 2.53 30.83
CA VAL A 5 -14.38 1.21 30.87
C VAL A 5 -13.03 1.18 30.12
N TRP A 6 -12.27 2.28 30.08
CA TRP A 6 -11.04 2.39 29.26
C TRP A 6 -9.74 2.45 30.07
N GLU A 7 -9.75 2.12 31.38
CA GLU A 7 -8.54 2.16 32.22
C GLU A 7 -8.03 0.76 32.64
N ALA A 8 -8.07 -0.23 31.76
CA ALA A 8 -7.31 -1.47 31.92
C ALA A 8 -6.59 -1.80 30.60
N GLY A 9 -5.65 -0.96 30.22
CA GLY A 9 -4.75 -1.20 29.11
C GLY A 9 -3.70 -2.24 29.46
N LEU A 10 -3.99 -3.51 29.20
CA LEU A 10 -2.93 -4.51 29.06
C LEU A 10 -2.19 -4.18 27.75
N GLY A 11 -0.91 -3.86 27.83
CA GLY A 11 -0.06 -3.60 26.68
C GLY A 11 -0.10 -4.77 25.71
N ARG A 12 -0.12 -4.48 24.40
CA ARG A 12 -0.20 -5.47 23.31
C ARG A 12 0.83 -6.62 23.45
N GLY A 13 1.98 -6.36 24.07
CA GLY A 13 3.01 -7.36 24.35
C GLY A 13 2.64 -8.41 25.41
N GLU A 14 1.74 -8.08 26.34
CA GLU A 14 1.33 -8.98 27.41
C GLU A 14 0.21 -9.93 27.00
N ALA A 15 -0.65 -9.51 26.07
CA ALA A 15 -1.67 -10.36 25.47
C ALA A 15 -1.05 -11.50 24.64
N LEU A 16 0.04 -11.24 23.93
CA LEU A 16 0.77 -12.23 23.13
C LEU A 16 1.56 -13.23 24.00
N ARG A 17 2.03 -12.82 25.18
CA ARG A 17 2.74 -13.73 26.12
C ARG A 17 1.80 -14.73 26.80
N ARG A 18 0.53 -14.39 27.00
CA ARG A 18 -0.45 -15.28 27.66
C ARG A 18 -1.06 -16.33 26.73
N ALA A 19 -1.00 -16.15 25.42
CA ALA A 19 -1.46 -17.14 24.45
C ALA A 19 -0.51 -18.34 24.28
N GLY A 20 0.75 -18.24 24.75
CA GLY A 20 1.76 -19.29 24.64
C GLY A 20 1.89 -20.25 25.83
N ALA A 21 1.08 -20.09 26.90
CA ALA A 21 1.31 -20.79 28.19
C ALA A 21 0.33 -21.92 28.49
N LEU A 22 -0.47 -22.40 27.54
CA LEU A 22 -1.38 -23.54 27.74
C LEU A 22 -0.99 -24.72 26.85
N GLY A 23 0.02 -25.48 27.28
CA GLY A 23 0.43 -26.71 26.59
C GLY A 23 1.62 -27.43 27.24
N ALA A 24 1.56 -27.69 28.54
CA ALA A 24 2.54 -28.58 29.19
C ALA A 24 1.85 -29.84 29.70
N GLY A 25 1.73 -30.85 28.85
CA GLY A 25 1.46 -32.22 29.21
C GLY A 25 2.77 -32.94 29.45
N ALA A 26 2.91 -33.61 30.59
CA ALA A 26 4.06 -34.37 31.06
C ALA A 26 4.41 -35.52 30.11
N VAL A 27 5.69 -35.67 29.73
CA VAL A 27 6.28 -36.92 29.22
C VAL A 27 7.68 -37.10 29.79
N LEU A 28 7.91 -38.35 30.20
CA LEU A 28 9.05 -38.93 30.90
C LEU A 28 10.41 -38.80 30.14
N GLY A 29 11.42 -38.62 30.94
CA GLY A 29 12.84 -38.87 30.81
C GLY A 29 13.43 -39.28 29.46
N GLY A 30 14.03 -38.29 28.79
CA GLY A 30 15.04 -38.45 27.76
C GLY A 30 15.79 -37.13 27.67
N ALA A 31 17.14 -37.19 27.72
CA ALA A 31 17.97 -36.00 27.57
C ALA A 31 17.76 -35.39 26.16
N VAL A 32 16.85 -34.48 26.02
CA VAL A 32 16.71 -33.64 24.85
C VAL A 32 17.73 -32.51 25.00
N THR A 33 18.79 -32.60 24.23
CA THR A 33 19.61 -31.43 23.92
C THR A 33 18.65 -30.38 23.34
N ALA A 34 18.26 -29.42 24.16
CA ALA A 34 17.48 -28.28 23.72
C ALA A 34 18.35 -27.51 22.74
N CYS A 35 18.16 -27.75 21.44
CA CYS A 35 18.49 -26.76 20.42
C CYS A 35 17.64 -25.56 20.77
N THR A 36 18.21 -24.61 21.48
CA THR A 36 17.66 -23.25 21.55
C THR A 36 17.85 -22.64 20.15
N THR A 37 16.95 -22.97 19.25
CA THR A 37 16.72 -22.10 18.10
C THR A 37 16.18 -20.82 18.70
N THR A 38 17.05 -19.82 18.86
CA THR A 38 16.61 -18.45 19.01
C THR A 38 15.73 -18.20 17.81
N ALA A 39 14.41 -18.12 18.02
CA ALA A 39 13.49 -17.71 16.99
C ALA A 39 13.91 -16.28 16.62
N GLN A 40 14.66 -16.16 15.54
CA GLN A 40 15.00 -14.88 14.96
C GLN A 40 13.67 -14.19 14.62
N THR A 41 13.46 -13.01 15.15
CA THR A 41 12.32 -12.19 14.75
C THR A 41 12.38 -12.06 13.22
N PRO A 42 11.34 -12.46 12.48
CA PRO A 42 11.39 -12.34 11.03
C PRO A 42 11.69 -10.89 10.66
N ASN A 43 12.69 -10.66 9.80
CA ASN A 43 12.89 -9.35 9.22
C ASN A 43 11.68 -9.08 8.31
N LEU A 44 10.89 -8.05 8.66
CA LEU A 44 9.69 -7.67 7.94
C LEU A 44 9.95 -6.62 6.87
N ASP A 45 11.17 -6.08 6.77
CA ASP A 45 11.50 -4.95 5.91
C ASP A 45 11.11 -5.21 4.45
N VAL A 46 11.49 -6.38 3.91
CA VAL A 46 11.11 -6.76 2.53
C VAL A 46 9.59 -6.86 2.34
N ALA A 47 8.87 -7.37 3.34
CA ALA A 47 7.42 -7.47 3.27
C ALA A 47 6.76 -6.09 3.33
N ILE A 48 7.25 -5.21 4.20
CA ILE A 48 6.78 -3.83 4.34
C ILE A 48 7.09 -3.03 3.07
N LEU A 49 8.31 -3.11 2.55
CA LEU A 49 8.68 -2.40 1.33
C LEU A 49 7.91 -2.91 0.11
N ASN A 50 7.60 -4.20 0.02
CA ASN A 50 6.73 -4.72 -1.04
C ASN A 50 5.27 -4.30 -0.86
N PHE A 51 4.78 -4.16 0.37
CA PHE A 51 3.47 -3.58 0.63
C PHE A 51 3.43 -2.11 0.17
N ALA A 52 4.43 -1.31 0.55
CA ALA A 52 4.57 0.05 0.07
C ALA A 52 4.62 0.10 -1.47
N LEU A 53 5.45 -0.74 -2.11
CA LEU A 53 5.52 -0.82 -3.57
C LEU A 53 4.17 -1.09 -4.25
N ASN A 54 3.27 -1.85 -3.62
CA ASN A 54 1.93 -2.05 -4.17
C ASN A 54 1.07 -0.78 -4.09
N LEU A 55 1.22 0.02 -3.03
CA LEU A 55 0.56 1.32 -2.92
C LEU A 55 1.11 2.28 -3.99
N GLU A 56 2.43 2.38 -4.13
CA GLU A 56 3.05 3.24 -5.14
C GLU A 56 2.68 2.84 -6.57
N TYR A 57 2.51 1.53 -6.87
CA TYR A 57 1.98 1.13 -8.17
C TYR A 57 0.55 1.64 -8.40
N LEU A 58 -0.28 1.64 -7.36
CA LEU A 58 -1.66 2.11 -7.43
C LEU A 58 -1.69 3.62 -7.67
N GLU A 59 -0.95 4.38 -6.86
CA GLU A 59 -0.87 5.84 -6.91
C GLU A 59 -0.20 6.30 -8.20
N GLY A 60 0.95 5.76 -8.55
CA GLY A 60 1.66 6.12 -9.78
C GLY A 60 0.84 5.88 -11.05
N LEU A 61 0.10 4.76 -11.13
CA LEU A 61 -0.77 4.50 -12.28
C LEU A 61 -2.01 5.39 -12.29
N PHE A 62 -2.53 5.75 -11.13
CA PHE A 62 -3.65 6.68 -11.01
C PHE A 62 -3.28 8.07 -11.55
N TYR A 63 -2.18 8.65 -11.07
CA TYR A 63 -1.74 9.98 -11.51
C TYR A 63 -1.27 9.99 -12.96
N LEU A 64 -0.49 8.99 -13.39
CA LEU A 64 -0.07 8.89 -14.79
C LEU A 64 -1.26 8.67 -15.75
N ALA A 65 -2.29 7.94 -15.34
CA ALA A 65 -3.51 7.84 -16.14
C ALA A 65 -4.24 9.17 -16.20
N ALA A 66 -4.37 9.88 -15.07
CA ALA A 66 -5.07 11.15 -14.98
C ALA A 66 -4.41 12.27 -15.80
N THR A 67 -3.10 12.23 -15.96
CA THR A 67 -2.32 13.21 -16.74
C THR A 67 -2.07 12.79 -18.19
N GLY A 68 -2.59 11.61 -18.60
CA GLY A 68 -2.44 11.11 -19.98
C GLY A 68 -1.12 10.39 -20.25
N ARG A 69 -0.39 10.00 -19.21
CA ARG A 69 0.98 9.47 -19.24
C ARG A 69 1.08 7.99 -18.82
N ILE A 70 -0.02 7.25 -18.81
CA ILE A 70 -0.11 5.88 -18.30
C ILE A 70 0.94 4.93 -18.90
N SER A 71 1.40 5.19 -20.12
CA SER A 71 2.40 4.36 -20.81
C SER A 71 3.77 4.36 -20.11
N GLU A 72 4.07 5.34 -19.28
CA GLU A 72 5.38 5.48 -18.63
C GLU A 72 5.67 4.35 -17.62
N LEU A 73 4.66 3.73 -17.03
CA LEU A 73 4.80 2.57 -16.15
C LEU A 73 4.33 1.24 -16.76
N ASN A 74 3.96 1.20 -18.04
CA ASN A 74 3.44 -0.02 -18.67
C ASN A 74 4.41 -1.21 -18.61
N GLN A 75 5.71 -0.96 -18.63
CA GLN A 75 6.75 -2.00 -18.59
C GLN A 75 7.43 -2.12 -17.23
N VAL A 76 7.08 -1.26 -16.27
CA VAL A 76 7.68 -1.28 -14.94
C VAL A 76 6.93 -2.26 -14.04
N GLY A 77 7.63 -3.27 -13.56
CA GLY A 77 7.06 -4.27 -12.67
C GLY A 77 6.20 -5.34 -13.34
N GLY A 78 6.17 -5.39 -14.67
CA GLY A 78 5.38 -6.35 -15.44
C GLY A 78 4.26 -5.69 -16.23
N ASN A 79 3.47 -6.53 -16.93
CA ASN A 79 2.43 -6.11 -17.87
C ASN A 79 1.01 -6.46 -17.39
N ALA A 80 0.79 -6.55 -16.09
CA ALA A 80 -0.54 -6.82 -15.55
C ALA A 80 -1.56 -5.77 -16.02
N GLN A 81 -2.81 -6.20 -16.18
CA GLN A 81 -3.88 -5.35 -16.67
C GLN A 81 -4.13 -4.15 -15.74
N ILE A 82 -4.44 -3.01 -16.36
CA ILE A 82 -4.96 -1.83 -15.69
C ILE A 82 -6.39 -1.64 -16.20
N VAL A 83 -7.36 -1.60 -15.28
CA VAL A 83 -8.77 -1.40 -15.60
C VAL A 83 -9.11 0.07 -15.39
N LEU A 84 -9.48 0.73 -16.49
CA LEU A 84 -9.91 2.13 -16.52
C LEU A 84 -11.40 2.23 -16.85
N PRO A 85 -12.05 3.36 -16.56
CA PRO A 85 -13.46 3.58 -16.91
C PRO A 85 -13.69 3.46 -18.41
N PRO A 86 -14.88 3.01 -18.84
CA PRO A 86 -15.25 2.99 -20.24
C PRO A 86 -15.07 4.36 -20.90
N GLY A 87 -14.38 4.41 -22.03
CA GLY A 87 -14.12 5.64 -22.78
C GLY A 87 -12.92 6.46 -22.31
N PHE A 88 -12.26 6.09 -21.22
CA PHE A 88 -11.02 6.69 -20.75
C PHE A 88 -9.88 5.66 -20.86
N ASN A 89 -8.76 6.06 -21.46
CA ASN A 89 -7.62 5.16 -21.73
C ASN A 89 -6.29 5.62 -21.10
N GLY A 90 -6.29 6.76 -20.39
CA GLY A 90 -5.10 7.31 -19.75
C GLY A 90 -4.02 7.84 -20.71
N THR A 91 -4.36 8.09 -21.99
CA THR A 91 -3.43 8.68 -22.98
C THR A 91 -3.69 10.15 -23.26
N SER A 92 -4.65 10.73 -22.56
CA SER A 92 -4.95 12.16 -22.50
C SER A 92 -5.34 12.51 -21.08
N PRO A 93 -5.11 13.76 -20.64
CA PRO A 93 -5.53 14.19 -19.32
C PRO A 93 -7.03 14.00 -19.06
N VAL A 94 -7.40 13.89 -17.79
CA VAL A 94 -8.80 13.93 -17.35
C VAL A 94 -9.49 15.14 -17.97
N PRO A 95 -10.72 15.01 -18.50
CA PRO A 95 -11.45 16.12 -19.10
C PRO A 95 -11.52 17.34 -18.18
N GLY A 96 -11.06 18.49 -18.68
CA GLY A 96 -11.00 19.74 -17.93
C GLY A 96 -9.79 19.91 -16.99
N LEU A 97 -8.96 18.90 -16.81
CA LEU A 97 -7.69 19.00 -16.06
C LEU A 97 -6.67 19.72 -16.95
N THR A 98 -6.44 21.01 -16.73
CA THR A 98 -5.58 21.88 -17.55
C THR A 98 -4.88 22.94 -16.72
N GLY A 99 -3.86 23.62 -17.29
CA GLY A 99 -3.12 24.70 -16.63
C GLY A 99 -2.52 24.27 -15.29
N ASP A 100 -2.51 25.15 -14.30
CA ASP A 100 -1.88 24.94 -13.01
C ASP A 100 -2.33 23.64 -12.31
N LEU A 101 -3.57 23.20 -12.53
CA LEU A 101 -4.07 21.94 -11.97
C LEU A 101 -3.47 20.71 -12.65
N LEU A 102 -3.25 20.79 -13.96
CA LEU A 102 -2.55 19.72 -14.68
C LEU A 102 -1.07 19.70 -14.31
N ASP A 103 -0.44 20.87 -14.22
CA ASP A 103 0.97 20.98 -13.82
C ASP A 103 1.20 20.39 -12.43
N LEU A 104 0.30 20.66 -11.47
CA LEU A 104 0.34 20.03 -10.14
C LEU A 104 0.16 18.51 -10.21
N ALA A 105 -0.78 18.04 -11.00
CA ALA A 105 -1.02 16.60 -11.15
C ALA A 105 0.16 15.89 -11.84
N ASP A 106 0.82 16.55 -12.79
CA ASP A 106 2.03 16.05 -13.44
C ASP A 106 3.21 15.97 -12.48
N GLU A 107 3.39 16.96 -11.59
CA GLU A 107 4.42 16.93 -10.54
C GLU A 107 4.22 15.72 -9.62
N ILE A 108 3.00 15.50 -9.13
CA ILE A 108 2.69 14.33 -8.30
C ILE A 108 2.90 13.03 -9.07
N ALA A 109 2.49 12.97 -10.34
CA ALA A 109 2.72 11.78 -11.19
C ALA A 109 4.21 11.44 -11.35
N ASP A 110 5.08 12.45 -11.42
CA ASP A 110 6.53 12.24 -11.48
C ASP A 110 7.08 11.74 -10.13
N ASP A 111 6.59 12.27 -9.02
CA ASP A 111 6.97 11.83 -7.67
C ASP A 111 6.56 10.36 -7.44
N GLU A 112 5.31 10.00 -7.73
CA GLU A 112 4.83 8.63 -7.55
C GLU A 112 5.57 7.63 -8.46
N LYS A 113 5.86 8.04 -9.70
CA LYS A 113 6.72 7.23 -10.58
C LYS A 113 8.12 7.04 -9.98
N ALA A 114 8.70 8.10 -9.41
CA ALA A 114 10.00 8.02 -8.77
C ALA A 114 9.98 7.11 -7.54
N HIS A 115 8.92 7.12 -6.73
CA HIS A 115 8.71 6.22 -5.60
C HIS A 115 8.69 4.75 -6.04
N VAL A 116 7.92 4.42 -7.08
CA VAL A 116 7.92 3.06 -7.68
C VAL A 116 9.33 2.62 -8.06
N LEU A 117 10.06 3.47 -8.78
CA LEU A 117 11.42 3.15 -9.26
C LEU A 117 12.39 2.97 -8.10
N PHE A 118 12.31 3.84 -7.09
CA PHE A 118 13.14 3.78 -5.89
C PHE A 118 12.92 2.48 -5.11
N LEU A 119 11.65 2.14 -4.80
CA LEU A 119 11.34 0.91 -4.07
C LEU A 119 11.75 -0.34 -4.85
N ARG A 120 11.54 -0.36 -6.16
CA ARG A 120 12.02 -1.47 -7.00
C ARG A 120 13.53 -1.60 -6.99
N GLN A 121 14.25 -0.48 -7.02
CA GLN A 121 15.72 -0.49 -6.91
C GLN A 121 16.17 -1.00 -5.54
N ALA A 122 15.56 -0.54 -4.47
CA ALA A 122 15.89 -0.96 -3.10
C ALA A 122 15.63 -2.46 -2.88
N LEU A 123 14.50 -2.97 -3.38
CA LEU A 123 14.12 -4.38 -3.27
C LEU A 123 14.88 -5.30 -4.22
N GLY A 124 15.39 -4.78 -5.34
CA GLY A 124 16.11 -5.58 -6.34
C GLY A 124 15.28 -6.77 -6.84
N SER A 125 15.84 -7.97 -6.73
CA SER A 125 15.16 -9.22 -7.13
C SER A 125 13.99 -9.62 -6.22
N GLN A 126 13.83 -9.00 -5.08
CA GLN A 126 12.73 -9.25 -4.14
C GLN A 126 11.50 -8.37 -4.41
N ALA A 127 11.60 -7.42 -5.35
CA ALA A 127 10.48 -6.58 -5.73
C ALA A 127 9.36 -7.41 -6.36
N VAL A 128 8.15 -7.30 -5.80
CA VAL A 128 6.97 -7.95 -6.37
C VAL A 128 6.62 -7.37 -7.74
N SER A 129 6.02 -8.19 -8.57
CA SER A 129 5.44 -7.73 -9.83
C SER A 129 4.20 -6.88 -9.54
N ARG A 130 3.96 -5.90 -10.41
CA ARG A 130 2.75 -5.08 -10.35
C ARG A 130 1.51 -5.97 -10.46
N PRO A 131 0.55 -5.87 -9.53
CA PRO A 131 -0.71 -6.62 -9.62
C PRO A 131 -1.63 -6.06 -10.72
N VAL A 132 -2.73 -6.75 -10.99
CA VAL A 132 -3.86 -6.13 -11.71
C VAL A 132 -4.39 -4.98 -10.87
N ILE A 133 -4.49 -3.80 -11.47
CA ILE A 133 -4.97 -2.58 -10.79
C ILE A 133 -6.27 -2.15 -11.45
N ASP A 134 -7.32 -2.09 -10.66
CA ASP A 134 -8.64 -1.69 -11.11
C ASP A 134 -8.96 -0.30 -10.55
N LEU A 135 -8.72 0.70 -11.38
CA LEU A 135 -8.96 2.12 -11.08
C LEU A 135 -10.42 2.55 -11.34
N TYR A 136 -11.29 1.65 -11.72
CA TYR A 136 -12.69 1.95 -11.98
C TYR A 136 -13.65 1.26 -11.01
N ASN A 137 -13.66 -0.07 -10.99
CA ASN A 137 -14.62 -0.77 -10.13
C ASN A 137 -14.29 -0.63 -8.64
N SER A 138 -13.02 -0.43 -8.28
CA SER A 138 -12.61 -0.15 -6.90
C SER A 138 -13.25 1.12 -6.35
N PHE A 139 -13.22 2.20 -7.12
CA PHE A 139 -13.88 3.46 -6.73
C PHE A 139 -15.41 3.33 -6.70
N ASN A 140 -16.00 2.62 -7.67
CA ASN A 140 -17.43 2.32 -7.68
C ASN A 140 -17.88 1.48 -6.47
N ALA A 141 -16.99 0.62 -5.94
CA ALA A 141 -17.26 -0.17 -4.74
C ALA A 141 -17.29 0.69 -3.47
N ILE A 142 -16.48 1.76 -3.43
CA ILE A 142 -16.48 2.72 -2.31
C ILE A 142 -17.71 3.62 -2.39
N GLN A 143 -17.98 4.18 -3.56
CA GLN A 143 -19.10 5.08 -3.82
C GLN A 143 -19.71 4.77 -5.19
N SER A 144 -20.94 4.25 -5.21
CA SER A 144 -21.63 3.91 -6.46
C SER A 144 -21.73 5.12 -7.40
N GLY A 145 -21.28 4.92 -8.65
CA GLY A 145 -21.27 5.96 -9.68
C GLY A 145 -20.10 6.94 -9.60
N PHE A 146 -19.20 6.81 -8.63
CA PHE A 146 -18.03 7.66 -8.56
C PHE A 146 -16.98 7.22 -9.58
N ASN A 147 -16.51 8.18 -10.39
CA ASN A 147 -15.44 7.99 -11.36
C ASN A 147 -14.42 9.12 -11.23
N PRO A 148 -13.21 8.84 -10.71
CA PRO A 148 -12.19 9.87 -10.50
C PRO A 148 -11.62 10.46 -11.80
N PHE A 149 -11.87 9.83 -12.95
CA PHE A 149 -11.41 10.32 -14.25
C PHE A 149 -12.48 11.11 -15.04
N ASN A 150 -13.56 11.49 -14.38
CA ASN A 150 -14.66 12.19 -15.03
C ASN A 150 -14.41 13.71 -15.20
N ASP A 151 -13.84 14.33 -14.19
CA ASP A 151 -13.56 15.76 -14.12
C ASP A 151 -12.49 16.07 -13.05
N PRO A 152 -11.92 17.30 -13.01
CA PRO A 152 -10.85 17.64 -12.07
C PRO A 152 -11.24 17.50 -10.59
N VAL A 153 -12.49 17.81 -10.22
CA VAL A 153 -12.94 17.70 -8.81
C VAL A 153 -12.97 16.23 -8.41
N SER A 154 -13.55 15.39 -9.25
CA SER A 154 -13.57 13.93 -9.02
C SER A 154 -12.16 13.36 -8.94
N PHE A 155 -11.24 13.82 -9.78
CA PHE A 155 -9.84 13.42 -9.73
C PHE A 155 -9.19 13.77 -8.39
N PHE A 156 -9.29 15.03 -7.93
CA PHE A 156 -8.69 15.44 -6.66
C PHE A 156 -9.34 14.77 -5.44
N VAL A 157 -10.62 14.42 -5.50
CA VAL A 157 -11.24 13.59 -4.45
C VAL A 157 -10.64 12.18 -4.44
N GLY A 158 -10.44 11.56 -5.60
CA GLY A 158 -9.76 10.26 -5.71
C GLY A 158 -8.31 10.32 -5.23
N ALA A 159 -7.57 11.37 -5.61
CA ALA A 159 -6.21 11.64 -5.15
C ALA A 159 -6.14 11.74 -3.63
N PHE A 160 -7.01 12.54 -3.02
CA PHE A 160 -7.07 12.67 -1.55
C PHE A 160 -7.27 11.31 -0.85
N VAL A 161 -8.10 10.43 -1.40
CA VAL A 161 -8.32 9.09 -0.80
C VAL A 161 -7.03 8.27 -0.84
N PHE A 162 -6.26 8.31 -1.93
CA PHE A 162 -5.02 7.55 -2.03
C PHE A 162 -3.94 8.11 -1.12
N GLU A 163 -3.72 9.42 -1.14
CA GLU A 163 -2.73 10.09 -0.29
C GLU A 163 -2.99 9.84 1.20
N ASP A 164 -4.25 9.93 1.65
CA ASP A 164 -4.61 9.68 3.05
C ASP A 164 -4.31 8.22 3.46
N VAL A 165 -4.58 7.27 2.58
CA VAL A 165 -4.24 5.85 2.77
C VAL A 165 -2.73 5.65 2.77
N GLY A 166 -2.00 6.21 1.82
CA GLY A 166 -0.54 6.13 1.70
C GLY A 166 0.15 6.66 2.96
N VAL A 167 -0.14 7.89 3.36
CA VAL A 167 0.42 8.52 4.57
C VAL A 167 0.13 7.68 5.82
N THR A 168 -1.08 7.16 5.97
CA THR A 168 -1.46 6.32 7.11
C THR A 168 -0.68 4.99 7.11
N ALA A 169 -0.52 4.36 5.96
CA ALA A 169 0.24 3.13 5.79
C ALA A 169 1.72 3.32 6.13
N TYR A 170 2.36 4.38 5.60
CA TYR A 170 3.75 4.70 5.89
C TYR A 170 3.98 5.03 7.36
N ASN A 171 3.11 5.82 7.98
CA ASN A 171 3.19 6.12 9.42
C ASN A 171 3.09 4.86 10.29
N GLY A 172 2.26 3.90 9.88
CA GLY A 172 2.11 2.62 10.58
C GLY A 172 3.29 1.67 10.37
N ALA A 173 3.92 1.73 9.20
CA ALA A 173 4.99 0.81 8.80
C ALA A 173 6.40 1.28 9.20
N ALA A 174 6.67 2.58 9.14
CA ALA A 174 7.99 3.14 9.39
C ALA A 174 8.65 2.69 10.71
N PRO A 175 7.95 2.63 11.88
CA PRO A 175 8.54 2.14 13.13
C PRO A 175 8.91 0.66 13.12
N LEU A 176 8.51 -0.11 12.12
CA LEU A 176 8.74 -1.54 12.00
C LEU A 176 9.92 -1.87 11.09
N ILE A 177 10.43 -0.90 10.34
CA ILE A 177 11.63 -1.02 9.51
C ILE A 177 12.86 -1.02 10.43
N THR A 178 13.80 -1.91 10.16
CA THR A 178 14.98 -2.15 11.02
C THR A 178 16.30 -1.79 10.37
N ASP A 179 16.38 -1.70 9.02
CA ASP A 179 17.59 -1.37 8.25
C ASP A 179 17.43 -0.10 7.40
#